data_e9073e884261c93120981935c842773b
#
_entry.id   e9073e884261c93120981935c842773b
#
_cell.length_a   1.000
_cell.length_b   1.000
_cell.length_c   1.000
_cell.angle_alpha   90.00
_cell.angle_beta   90.00
_cell.angle_gamma   90.00
#
_symmetry.space_group_name_H-M   'P 1'
#
loop_
_entity.id
_entity.type
_entity.pdbx_description
1 polymer ?
#
loop_
_entity_poly.entity_id
_entity_poly.type
_entity_poly.pdbx_seq_one_letter_code
_entity_poly.pdbx_strand_id
1 'polypeptide(L)'
;MSPVSTNDWVERRISLRNKHHLHMRPAQRIVETASRYQAEVRAVKDHLDLSAKSILDMIEFAAHMVNRASQDDNEFVFRARGPDAQQALDALDRLVEERFGLE
;
A
#
# COMPACT_ATOMS: atom_id res chain seq x y z
N MET A 1 20.96 -19.94 -10.61
CA MET A 1 20.02 -18.82 -10.46
C MET A 1 20.44 -17.95 -9.29
N SER A 2 20.60 -16.68 -9.54
CA SER A 2 20.99 -15.76 -8.49
C SER A 2 19.86 -15.54 -7.51
N PRO A 3 20.12 -15.44 -6.21
CA PRO A 3 19.08 -15.08 -5.27
C PRO A 3 18.57 -13.67 -5.58
N VAL A 4 17.32 -13.44 -5.26
CA VAL A 4 16.75 -12.10 -5.41
C VAL A 4 17.49 -11.17 -4.47
N SER A 5 17.97 -10.05 -5.01
CA SER A 5 18.68 -9.05 -4.22
C SER A 5 17.71 -8.38 -3.25
N THR A 6 18.15 -8.10 -2.02
CA THR A 6 17.34 -7.35 -1.06
C THR A 6 17.16 -5.89 -1.49
N ASN A 7 17.90 -5.44 -2.52
CA ASN A 7 17.77 -4.10 -3.07
C ASN A 7 16.77 -4.02 -4.23
N ASP A 8 16.30 -5.17 -4.71
CA ASP A 8 15.36 -5.20 -5.79
C ASP A 8 13.95 -4.86 -5.28
N TRP A 9 13.25 -4.02 -6.02
CA TRP A 9 11.86 -3.73 -5.72
C TRP A 9 10.99 -4.88 -6.17
N VAL A 10 10.05 -5.28 -5.32
CA VAL A 10 8.94 -6.15 -5.70
C VAL A 10 7.66 -5.34 -5.63
N GLU A 11 6.70 -5.69 -6.45
CA GLU A 11 5.48 -4.90 -6.60
C GLU A 11 4.26 -5.78 -6.45
N ARG A 12 3.21 -5.19 -5.90
CA ARG A 12 1.92 -5.85 -5.83
C ARG A 12 0.84 -4.87 -6.28
N ARG A 13 0.11 -5.22 -7.32
CA ARG A 13 -1.03 -4.42 -7.76
C ARG A 13 -2.20 -4.66 -6.82
N ILE A 14 -2.81 -3.58 -6.38
CA ILE A 14 -3.92 -3.61 -5.45
C ILE A 14 -5.13 -3.02 -6.15
N SER A 15 -6.28 -3.69 -6.03
CA SER A 15 -7.55 -3.19 -6.51
C SER A 15 -8.49 -3.03 -5.33
N LEU A 16 -8.96 -1.80 -5.11
CA LEU A 16 -9.89 -1.51 -4.02
C LEU A 16 -11.29 -1.91 -4.47
N ARG A 17 -11.89 -2.83 -3.74
CA ARG A 17 -13.20 -3.36 -4.09
C ARG A 17 -14.34 -2.42 -3.72
N ASN A 18 -14.04 -1.43 -2.92
CA ASN A 18 -15.09 -0.62 -2.32
C ASN A 18 -14.66 0.83 -2.41
N LYS A 19 -15.47 1.65 -3.08
CA LYS A 19 -15.12 3.01 -3.48
C LYS A 19 -14.93 3.98 -2.31
N HIS A 20 -15.24 3.58 -1.09
CA HIS A 20 -15.31 4.52 0.03
C HIS A 20 -14.09 4.51 0.95
N HIS A 21 -12.98 3.92 0.56
CA HIS A 21 -12.20 3.31 1.61
C HIS A 21 -10.77 3.67 1.80
N LEU A 22 -10.24 4.69 1.15
CA LEU A 22 -8.97 5.22 1.58
C LEU A 22 -9.19 6.58 2.22
N HIS A 23 -9.54 6.58 3.48
CA HIS A 23 -9.54 7.75 4.33
C HIS A 23 -8.69 7.44 5.56
N MET A 24 -8.82 8.23 6.62
CA MET A 24 -7.85 8.22 7.72
C MET A 24 -7.63 6.84 8.36
N ARG A 25 -8.68 6.06 8.60
CA ARG A 25 -8.53 4.76 9.25
C ARG A 25 -7.78 3.74 8.41
N PRO A 26 -8.13 3.54 7.13
CA PRO A 26 -7.32 2.68 6.26
C PRO A 26 -5.87 3.15 6.16
N ALA A 27 -5.62 4.46 6.11
CA ALA A 27 -4.26 4.99 6.07
C ALA A 27 -3.48 4.59 7.31
N GLN A 28 -4.07 4.69 8.49
CA GLN A 28 -3.44 4.28 9.74
C GLN A 28 -3.13 2.78 9.74
N ARG A 29 -4.07 1.96 9.25
CA ARG A 29 -3.88 0.50 9.20
C ARG A 29 -2.75 0.13 8.26
N ILE A 30 -2.63 0.82 7.13
CA ILE A 30 -1.52 0.60 6.21
C ILE A 30 -0.20 0.90 6.91
N VAL A 31 -0.10 2.05 7.58
CA VAL A 31 1.12 2.44 8.27
C VAL A 31 1.48 1.43 9.37
N GLU A 32 0.51 1.03 10.18
CA GLU A 32 0.73 0.05 11.24
C GLU A 32 1.26 -1.27 10.67
N THR A 33 0.64 -1.74 9.59
CA THR A 33 1.03 -3.01 8.98
C THR A 33 2.42 -2.91 8.35
N ALA A 34 2.65 -1.88 7.54
CA ALA A 34 3.95 -1.70 6.88
C ALA A 34 5.08 -1.53 7.89
N SER A 35 4.80 -0.88 9.02
CA SER A 35 5.81 -0.60 10.04
C SER A 35 6.29 -1.83 10.80
N ARG A 36 5.59 -2.96 10.66
CA ARG A 36 6.02 -4.23 11.27
C ARG A 36 7.18 -4.88 10.53
N TYR A 37 7.48 -4.40 9.33
CA TYR A 37 8.49 -5.02 8.46
C TYR A 37 9.69 -4.09 8.30
N GLN A 38 10.86 -4.68 8.07
CA GLN A 38 12.08 -3.90 7.84
C GLN A 38 12.11 -3.32 6.43
N ALA A 39 11.46 -3.97 5.49
CA ALA A 39 11.44 -3.53 4.09
C ALA A 39 10.95 -2.09 3.97
N GLU A 40 11.53 -1.36 3.05
CA GLU A 40 10.97 -0.11 2.61
C GLU A 40 9.69 -0.41 1.82
N VAL A 41 8.61 0.30 2.11
CA VAL A 41 7.32 0.07 1.45
C VAL A 41 6.80 1.40 0.92
N ARG A 42 6.44 1.41 -0.37
CA ARG A 42 5.95 2.60 -1.06
C ARG A 42 4.58 2.31 -1.64
N ALA A 43 3.74 3.33 -1.67
CA ALA A 43 2.47 3.28 -2.39
C ALA A 43 2.59 4.19 -3.62
N VAL A 44 2.25 3.66 -4.77
CA VAL A 44 2.47 4.33 -6.05
C VAL A 44 1.17 4.42 -6.83
N LYS A 45 0.84 5.62 -7.26
CA LYS A 45 -0.31 5.87 -8.13
C LYS A 45 -0.05 7.16 -8.92
N ASP A 46 -0.15 7.07 -10.24
CA ASP A 46 0.11 8.22 -11.11
C ASP A 46 1.50 8.79 -10.81
N HIS A 47 1.59 10.07 -10.46
CA HIS A 47 2.87 10.71 -10.13
C HIS A 47 3.25 10.56 -8.65
N LEU A 48 2.41 9.95 -7.84
CA LEU A 48 2.69 9.80 -6.41
C LEU A 48 3.50 8.53 -6.13
N ASP A 49 4.50 8.68 -5.31
CA ASP A 49 5.34 7.58 -4.81
C ASP A 49 5.64 7.93 -3.35
N LEU A 50 4.82 7.42 -2.45
CA LEU A 50 4.79 7.86 -1.06
C LEU A 50 5.09 6.72 -0.11
N SER A 51 5.65 7.04 1.06
CA SER A 51 6.02 6.02 2.03
C SER A 51 4.80 5.45 2.73
N ALA A 52 4.65 4.12 2.65
CA ALA A 52 3.57 3.44 3.36
C ALA A 52 3.80 3.40 4.87
N LYS A 53 4.97 3.85 5.34
CA LYS A 53 5.28 3.95 6.77
C LYS A 53 5.06 5.35 7.33
N SER A 54 4.64 6.29 6.50
CA SER A 54 4.37 7.67 6.93
C SER A 54 2.88 7.94 6.93
N ILE A 55 2.33 8.30 8.09
CA ILE A 55 0.89 8.58 8.18
C ILE A 55 0.52 9.79 7.33
N LEU A 56 1.36 10.81 7.30
CA LEU A 56 1.09 12.00 6.48
C LEU A 56 1.07 11.64 5.00
N ASP A 57 2.04 10.83 4.56
CA ASP A 57 2.08 10.36 3.18
C ASP A 57 0.84 9.53 2.83
N MET A 58 0.42 8.67 3.74
CA MET A 58 -0.73 7.81 3.46
C MET A 58 -2.05 8.59 3.50
N ILE A 59 -2.14 9.66 4.27
CA ILE A 59 -3.29 10.55 4.22
C ILE A 59 -3.35 11.24 2.85
N GLU A 60 -2.21 11.73 2.36
CA GLU A 60 -2.13 12.34 1.03
C GLU A 60 -2.49 11.32 -0.06
N PHE A 61 -1.95 10.12 0.04
CA PHE A 61 -2.24 9.04 -0.91
C PHE A 61 -3.72 8.69 -0.90
N ALA A 62 -4.31 8.59 0.29
CA ALA A 62 -5.73 8.29 0.44
C ALA A 62 -6.60 9.34 -0.24
N ALA A 63 -6.26 10.61 -0.07
CA ALA A 63 -7.01 11.70 -0.71
C ALA A 63 -6.94 11.59 -2.23
N HIS A 64 -5.77 11.26 -2.77
CA HIS A 64 -5.60 11.05 -4.20
C HIS A 64 -6.44 9.88 -4.70
N MET A 65 -6.44 8.76 -3.95
CA MET A 65 -7.20 7.58 -4.34
C MET A 65 -8.70 7.82 -4.29
N VAL A 66 -9.19 8.58 -3.33
CA VAL A 66 -10.62 8.97 -3.28
C VAL A 66 -10.98 9.74 -4.56
N ASN A 67 -10.12 10.67 -4.96
CA ASN A 67 -10.34 11.45 -6.17
C ASN A 67 -10.33 10.55 -7.42
N ARG A 68 -9.43 9.58 -7.49
CA ARG A 68 -9.37 8.64 -8.62
C ARG A 68 -10.55 7.69 -8.62
N ALA A 69 -11.02 7.28 -7.46
CA ALA A 69 -12.19 6.40 -7.34
C ALA A 69 -13.44 7.04 -7.92
N SER A 70 -13.59 8.36 -7.82
CA SER A 70 -14.71 9.07 -8.42
C SER A 70 -14.68 8.99 -9.96
N GLN A 71 -13.55 8.56 -10.53
CA GLN A 71 -13.37 8.35 -11.96
C GLN A 71 -13.29 6.86 -12.29
N ASP A 72 -13.81 6.01 -11.40
CA ASP A 72 -13.80 4.54 -11.54
C ASP A 72 -12.40 3.94 -11.58
N ASP A 73 -11.41 4.62 -11.02
CA ASP A 73 -10.04 4.13 -10.98
C ASP A 73 -9.67 3.78 -9.53
N ASN A 74 -9.72 2.48 -9.22
CA ASN A 74 -9.55 1.97 -7.87
C ASN A 74 -8.27 1.15 -7.71
N GLU A 75 -7.32 1.26 -8.64
CA GLU A 75 -6.11 0.47 -8.61
C GLU A 75 -4.90 1.31 -8.25
N PHE A 76 -3.98 0.70 -7.53
CA PHE A 76 -2.66 1.28 -7.25
C PHE A 76 -1.68 0.16 -7.00
N VAL A 77 -0.42 0.51 -6.72
CA VAL A 77 0.64 -0.47 -6.53
C VAL A 77 1.32 -0.22 -5.18
N PHE A 78 1.54 -1.29 -4.41
CA PHE A 78 2.53 -1.26 -3.35
C PHE A 78 3.84 -1.80 -3.89
N ARG A 79 4.94 -1.12 -3.57
CA ARG A 79 6.30 -1.55 -3.87
C ARG A 79 7.05 -1.74 -2.57
N ALA A 80 7.87 -2.78 -2.52
CA ALA A 80 8.68 -3.03 -1.33
C ALA A 80 10.04 -3.55 -1.72
N ARG A 81 11.05 -3.22 -0.92
CA ARG A 81 12.40 -3.80 -1.05
C ARG A 81 13.00 -3.99 0.33
N GLY A 82 13.70 -5.09 0.48
CA GLY A 82 14.32 -5.45 1.74
C GLY A 82 14.15 -6.92 2.04
N PRO A 83 14.68 -7.40 3.18
CA PRO A 83 14.71 -8.84 3.47
C PRO A 83 13.32 -9.45 3.64
N ASP A 84 12.33 -8.69 4.06
CA ASP A 84 10.98 -9.20 4.27
C ASP A 84 9.94 -8.52 3.35
N ALA A 85 10.40 -8.09 2.16
CA ALA A 85 9.54 -7.34 1.24
C ALA A 85 8.29 -8.13 0.82
N GLN A 86 8.42 -9.42 0.49
CA GLN A 86 7.28 -10.23 0.08
C GLN A 86 6.27 -10.38 1.22
N GLN A 87 6.77 -10.61 2.43
CA GLN A 87 5.92 -10.74 3.60
C GLN A 87 5.15 -9.44 3.86
N ALA A 88 5.81 -8.29 3.68
CA ALA A 88 5.17 -7.00 3.84
C ALA A 88 4.04 -6.83 2.82
N LEU A 89 4.30 -7.15 1.55
CA LEU A 89 3.29 -7.05 0.49
C LEU A 89 2.12 -8.02 0.73
N ASP A 90 2.41 -9.24 1.18
CA ASP A 90 1.36 -10.21 1.50
C ASP A 90 0.46 -9.70 2.61
N ALA A 91 1.05 -9.10 3.64
CA ALA A 91 0.28 -8.56 4.76
C ALA A 91 -0.60 -7.38 4.32
N LEU A 92 -0.08 -6.51 3.47
CA LEU A 92 -0.84 -5.37 2.96
C LEU A 92 -1.98 -5.82 2.03
N ASP A 93 -1.70 -6.81 1.19
CA ASP A 93 -2.72 -7.38 0.31
C ASP A 93 -3.87 -7.98 1.13
N ARG A 94 -3.53 -8.72 2.16
CA ARG A 94 -4.53 -9.30 3.07
C ARG A 94 -5.33 -8.21 3.78
N LEU A 95 -4.66 -7.14 4.20
CA LEU A 95 -5.32 -6.02 4.85
C LEU A 95 -6.40 -5.42 3.94
N VAL A 96 -6.08 -5.24 2.67
CA VAL A 96 -7.04 -4.70 1.70
C VAL A 96 -8.18 -5.69 1.46
N GLU A 97 -7.89 -6.99 1.34
CA GLU A 97 -8.91 -8.02 1.16
C GLU A 97 -9.87 -8.07 2.33
N GLU A 98 -9.37 -7.84 3.53
CA GLU A 98 -10.19 -7.82 4.75
C GLU A 98 -10.85 -6.47 4.98
N ARG A 99 -10.79 -5.58 3.98
CA ARG A 99 -11.37 -4.24 4.02
C ARG A 99 -10.89 -3.46 5.24
N PHE A 100 -9.58 -3.60 5.51
CA PHE A 100 -8.91 -2.90 6.60
C PHE A 100 -9.49 -3.24 7.99
N GLY A 101 -10.26 -4.33 8.08
CA GLY A 101 -10.87 -4.72 9.33
C GLY A 101 -12.00 -3.80 9.79
N LEU A 102 -12.60 -3.06 8.85
CA LEU A 102 -13.58 -2.02 9.18
C LEU A 102 -15.03 -2.43 8.88
N GLU A 103 -15.29 -3.71 8.77
CA GLU A 103 -16.66 -4.18 8.59
C GLU A 103 -17.18 -4.89 9.80
#